data_8fdd69e81ab85072261dc29695f1ee21
#
_entry.id   8fdd69e81ab85072261dc29695f1ee21
#
_cell.length_a   1.000
_cell.length_b   1.000
_cell.length_c   1.000
_cell.angle_alpha   90.00
_cell.angle_beta   90.00
_cell.angle_gamma   90.00
#
_symmetry.space_group_name_H-M   'P 1'
#
loop_
_entity.id
_entity.type
_entity.pdbx_description
1 polymer ?
#
loop_
_entity_poly.entity_id
_entity_poly.type
_entity_poly.pdbx_seq_one_letter_code
_entity_poly.pdbx_strand_id
1 'polypeptide(L)'
;MQTCLTQASQPIEKGRLRDMLYHLLRTKLLRAEVTGARPDYEGSLAIDSELMALVGTLPYEKILVGNITSGERFETYAIPAPAGSRQVCLNGATAHLGKVGDLLVVMTFAEVTAEEAKNWKPKTATLANRNQRIVRLENPEAPPSLLSTFQK
;
A
#
# COMPACT_ATOMS: atom_id res chain seq x y z
N MET A 1 59.27 -16.09 34.76
CA MET A 1 58.80 -16.40 33.41
C MET A 1 57.29 -16.15 33.38
N GLN A 2 56.87 -15.01 32.87
CA GLN A 2 55.44 -14.69 32.67
C GLN A 2 55.06 -15.00 31.23
N THR A 3 54.21 -15.98 31.07
CA THR A 3 53.64 -16.35 29.78
C THR A 3 52.56 -15.33 29.40
N CYS A 4 52.85 -14.54 28.40
CA CYS A 4 51.89 -13.61 27.77
C CYS A 4 50.85 -14.43 27.01
N LEU A 5 49.59 -14.45 27.52
CA LEU A 5 48.47 -15.02 26.82
C LEU A 5 48.01 -14.04 25.73
N THR A 6 48.31 -14.37 24.51
CA THR A 6 47.75 -13.69 23.31
C THR A 6 46.28 -13.97 23.26
N GLN A 7 45.42 -12.97 23.56
CA GLN A 7 44.01 -13.01 23.27
C GLN A 7 43.84 -13.00 21.74
N ALA A 8 43.41 -14.12 21.21
CA ALA A 8 42.96 -14.20 19.83
C ALA A 8 41.74 -13.29 19.67
N SER A 9 41.84 -12.31 18.78
CA SER A 9 40.74 -11.46 18.36
C SER A 9 39.66 -12.33 17.77
N GLN A 10 38.52 -12.36 18.42
CA GLN A 10 37.31 -13.01 17.85
C GLN A 10 36.93 -12.31 16.53
N PRO A 11 36.58 -13.07 15.49
CA PRO A 11 36.11 -12.48 14.24
C PRO A 11 34.85 -11.70 14.53
N ILE A 12 34.79 -10.44 14.07
CA ILE A 12 33.60 -9.61 14.10
C ILE A 12 32.50 -10.38 13.34
N GLU A 13 31.48 -10.83 14.08
CA GLU A 13 30.36 -11.55 13.50
C GLU A 13 29.74 -10.74 12.35
N LYS A 14 29.66 -11.34 11.18
CA LYS A 14 28.94 -10.84 10.00
C LYS A 14 27.40 -10.71 10.22
N GLY A 15 26.94 -10.81 11.48
CA GLY A 15 25.52 -10.84 11.86
C GLY A 15 24.82 -9.47 11.84
N ARG A 16 25.52 -8.37 12.04
CA ARG A 16 24.89 -7.06 12.26
C ARG A 16 24.23 -6.42 11.02
N LEU A 17 24.61 -6.80 9.82
CA LEU A 17 23.99 -6.34 8.57
C LEU A 17 22.73 -7.16 8.20
N ARG A 18 22.49 -8.30 8.85
CA ARG A 18 21.34 -9.17 8.58
C ARG A 18 20.06 -8.69 9.28
N ASP A 19 20.18 -7.84 10.28
CA ASP A 19 19.06 -7.38 11.11
C ASP A 19 18.48 -6.02 10.66
N MET A 20 19.08 -5.39 9.63
CA MET A 20 18.56 -4.15 9.08
C MET A 20 17.41 -4.44 8.12
N LEU A 21 16.22 -3.92 8.44
CA LEU A 21 15.05 -3.99 7.58
C LEU A 21 14.85 -2.64 6.88
N TYR A 22 14.44 -2.72 5.62
CA TYR A 22 14.09 -1.55 4.81
C TYR A 22 12.58 -1.48 4.67
N HIS A 23 12.03 -0.30 4.87
CA HIS A 23 10.60 -0.05 4.72
C HIS A 23 10.31 0.42 3.30
N LEU A 24 9.89 -0.51 2.42
CA LEU A 24 9.71 -0.26 1.00
C LEU A 24 8.24 -0.18 0.61
N LEU A 25 7.94 0.60 -0.42
CA LEU A 25 6.61 0.64 -1.03
C LEU A 25 6.22 -0.77 -1.50
N ARG A 26 5.12 -1.30 -0.98
CA ARG A 26 4.59 -2.62 -1.35
C ARG A 26 3.51 -2.50 -2.44
N THR A 27 2.49 -1.70 -2.18
CA THR A 27 1.40 -1.48 -3.14
C THR A 27 1.09 0.00 -3.33
N LYS A 28 0.53 0.34 -4.49
CA LYS A 28 0.03 1.69 -4.75
C LYS A 28 -1.17 1.67 -5.70
N LEU A 29 -2.29 2.23 -5.25
CA LEU A 29 -3.40 2.64 -6.10
C LEU A 29 -3.29 4.15 -6.33
N LEU A 30 -3.03 4.56 -7.55
CA LEU A 30 -2.86 5.96 -7.93
C LEU A 30 -4.13 6.47 -8.62
N ARG A 31 -4.57 7.66 -8.26
CA ARG A 31 -5.77 8.32 -8.76
C ARG A 31 -7.07 7.53 -8.47
N ALA A 32 -7.12 6.87 -7.32
CA ALA A 32 -8.35 6.29 -6.82
C ALA A 32 -9.33 7.42 -6.49
N GLU A 33 -10.46 7.47 -7.21
CA GLU A 33 -11.44 8.53 -7.05
C GLU A 33 -12.38 8.24 -5.87
N VAL A 34 -12.54 9.20 -4.98
CA VAL A 34 -13.46 9.11 -3.83
C VAL A 34 -14.89 9.07 -4.36
N THR A 35 -15.61 8.02 -4.01
CA THR A 35 -17.03 7.82 -4.39
C THR A 35 -18.00 8.11 -3.25
N GLY A 36 -17.51 8.23 -2.03
CA GLY A 36 -18.31 8.53 -0.84
C GLY A 36 -17.44 9.05 0.32
N ALA A 37 -18.08 9.79 1.23
CA ALA A 37 -17.50 10.23 2.49
C ALA A 37 -18.58 10.15 3.58
N ARG A 38 -18.31 9.41 4.67
CA ARG A 38 -19.27 9.09 5.74
C ARG A 38 -18.66 9.38 7.12
N PRO A 39 -18.78 10.61 7.63
CA PRO A 39 -18.17 10.98 8.90
C PRO A 39 -18.75 10.23 10.11
N ASP A 40 -20.00 9.78 10.03
CA ASP A 40 -20.69 9.07 11.11
C ASP A 40 -20.43 7.55 11.12
N TYR A 41 -19.58 7.06 10.24
CA TYR A 41 -19.19 5.66 10.15
C TYR A 41 -17.88 5.41 10.90
N GLU A 42 -17.64 4.14 11.32
CA GLU A 42 -16.34 3.76 11.90
C GLU A 42 -15.17 4.13 10.94
N GLY A 43 -14.06 4.63 11.53
CA GLY A 43 -12.93 5.13 10.76
C GLY A 43 -12.31 4.03 9.87
N SER A 44 -11.99 4.37 8.62
CA SER A 44 -11.27 3.53 7.65
C SER A 44 -11.33 4.14 6.25
N LEU A 45 -10.66 3.49 5.28
CA LEU A 45 -10.94 3.69 3.85
C LEU A 45 -11.56 2.41 3.30
N ALA A 46 -12.84 2.46 2.92
CA ALA A 46 -13.49 1.35 2.24
C ALA A 46 -13.11 1.37 0.76
N ILE A 47 -12.55 0.26 0.27
CA ILE A 47 -12.07 0.12 -1.11
C ILE A 47 -12.71 -1.13 -1.71
N ASP A 48 -13.24 -1.02 -2.93
CA ASP A 48 -13.68 -2.19 -3.71
C ASP A 48 -12.64 -3.31 -3.63
N SER A 49 -13.08 -4.50 -3.23
CA SER A 49 -12.18 -5.65 -3.04
C SER A 49 -11.45 -6.06 -4.32
N GLU A 50 -12.02 -5.79 -5.51
CA GLU A 50 -11.32 -5.99 -6.78
C GLU A 50 -10.19 -4.96 -6.98
N LEU A 51 -10.39 -3.70 -6.57
CA LEU A 51 -9.32 -2.69 -6.60
C LEU A 51 -8.18 -3.06 -5.64
N MET A 52 -8.52 -3.56 -4.45
CA MET A 52 -7.52 -4.07 -3.51
C MET A 52 -6.75 -5.24 -4.10
N ALA A 53 -7.44 -6.18 -4.75
CA ALA A 53 -6.85 -7.36 -5.37
C ALA A 53 -5.92 -7.02 -6.54
N LEU A 54 -6.13 -5.92 -7.27
CA LEU A 54 -5.23 -5.50 -8.37
C LEU A 54 -3.76 -5.45 -7.93
N VAL A 55 -3.54 -4.93 -6.73
CA VAL A 55 -2.20 -4.69 -6.20
C VAL A 55 -1.88 -5.55 -4.97
N GLY A 56 -2.85 -6.36 -4.52
CA GLY A 56 -2.66 -7.25 -3.36
C GLY A 56 -2.69 -6.52 -2.01
N THR A 57 -3.43 -5.41 -1.89
CA THR A 57 -3.71 -4.78 -0.61
C THR A 57 -4.62 -5.68 0.21
N LEU A 58 -4.26 -5.94 1.47
CA LEU A 58 -5.00 -6.85 2.35
C LEU A 58 -6.09 -6.12 3.14
N PRO A 59 -7.19 -6.82 3.51
CA PRO A 59 -8.14 -6.29 4.49
C PRO A 59 -7.42 -5.95 5.80
N TYR A 60 -7.80 -4.79 6.38
CA TYR A 60 -7.24 -4.25 7.63
C TYR A 60 -5.76 -3.85 7.56
N GLU A 61 -5.16 -3.89 6.40
CA GLU A 61 -3.81 -3.40 6.22
C GLU A 61 -3.73 -1.90 6.47
N LYS A 62 -2.70 -1.46 7.21
CA LYS A 62 -2.41 -0.05 7.40
C LYS A 62 -2.04 0.58 6.06
N ILE A 63 -2.65 1.70 5.74
CA ILE A 63 -2.43 2.45 4.52
C ILE A 63 -2.02 3.89 4.81
N LEU A 64 -1.12 4.42 3.99
CA LEU A 64 -0.84 5.83 3.88
C LEU A 64 -1.62 6.39 2.68
N VAL A 65 -2.44 7.39 2.91
CA VAL A 65 -3.27 8.01 1.89
C VAL A 65 -2.81 9.45 1.65
N GLY A 66 -2.57 9.80 0.40
CA GLY A 66 -2.40 11.18 -0.04
C GLY A 66 -3.59 11.60 -0.88
N ASN A 67 -4.25 12.69 -0.51
CA ASN A 67 -5.27 13.32 -1.34
C ASN A 67 -4.57 14.23 -2.35
N ILE A 68 -4.54 13.81 -3.61
CA ILE A 68 -3.86 14.54 -4.69
C ILE A 68 -4.55 15.89 -4.94
N THR A 69 -5.86 15.93 -4.75
CA THR A 69 -6.68 17.13 -5.03
C THR A 69 -6.49 18.21 -3.99
N SER A 70 -6.45 17.85 -2.69
CA SER A 70 -6.37 18.81 -1.57
C SER A 70 -4.97 18.95 -0.98
N GLY A 71 -4.08 17.98 -1.18
CA GLY A 71 -2.76 17.92 -0.56
C GLY A 71 -2.75 17.27 0.83
N GLU A 72 -3.91 16.89 1.38
CA GLU A 72 -4.00 16.20 2.66
C GLU A 72 -3.30 14.84 2.63
N ARG A 73 -2.69 14.46 3.75
CA ARG A 73 -2.02 13.18 3.91
C ARG A 73 -2.33 12.60 5.29
N PHE A 74 -2.75 11.34 5.33
CA PHE A 74 -3.16 10.67 6.55
C PHE A 74 -2.91 9.17 6.50
N GLU A 75 -2.89 8.56 7.67
CA GLU A 75 -2.84 7.11 7.83
C GLU A 75 -4.18 6.60 8.35
N THR A 76 -4.56 5.43 7.86
CA THR A 76 -5.74 4.67 8.29
C THR A 76 -5.53 3.19 7.94
N TYR A 77 -6.58 2.41 7.82
CA TYR A 77 -6.55 1.03 7.34
C TYR A 77 -7.59 0.80 6.25
N ALA A 78 -7.33 -0.17 5.38
CA ALA A 78 -8.25 -0.54 4.30
C ALA A 78 -9.30 -1.53 4.78
N ILE A 79 -10.57 -1.32 4.40
CA ILE A 79 -11.62 -2.34 4.54
C ILE A 79 -12.19 -2.67 3.14
N PRO A 80 -12.51 -3.96 2.88
CA PRO A 80 -13.08 -4.32 1.59
C PRO A 80 -14.53 -3.83 1.46
N ALA A 81 -14.81 -3.12 0.36
CA ALA A 81 -16.13 -2.85 -0.12
C ALA A 81 -16.56 -3.93 -1.12
N PRO A 82 -17.86 -4.01 -1.50
CA PRO A 82 -18.35 -5.04 -2.40
C PRO A 82 -17.56 -5.11 -3.72
N ALA A 83 -17.24 -6.32 -4.15
CA ALA A 83 -16.52 -6.59 -5.39
C ALA A 83 -17.26 -5.99 -6.60
N GLY A 84 -16.52 -5.28 -7.47
CA GLY A 84 -17.07 -4.66 -8.66
C GLY A 84 -17.83 -3.35 -8.41
N SER A 85 -17.95 -2.90 -7.15
CA SER A 85 -18.64 -1.65 -6.80
C SER A 85 -17.90 -0.39 -7.24
N ARG A 86 -16.59 -0.51 -7.50
CA ARG A 86 -15.66 0.63 -7.76
C ARG A 86 -15.64 1.67 -6.64
N GLN A 87 -16.10 1.27 -5.47
CA GLN A 87 -16.20 2.15 -4.30
C GLN A 87 -14.82 2.47 -3.72
N VAL A 88 -14.64 3.74 -3.39
CA VAL A 88 -13.59 4.26 -2.53
C VAL A 88 -14.24 5.27 -1.60
N CYS A 89 -14.44 4.91 -0.32
CA CYS A 89 -15.23 5.69 0.62
C CYS A 89 -14.41 6.05 1.86
N LEU A 90 -14.33 7.35 2.13
CA LEU A 90 -13.72 7.90 3.35
C LEU A 90 -14.70 7.76 4.51
N ASN A 91 -14.32 7.03 5.56
CA ASN A 91 -15.15 6.74 6.71
C ASN A 91 -14.61 7.39 7.99
N GLY A 92 -15.52 7.86 8.84
CA GLY A 92 -15.17 8.46 10.13
C GLY A 92 -14.31 9.71 9.97
N ALA A 93 -13.25 9.82 10.74
CA ALA A 93 -12.35 10.99 10.73
C ALA A 93 -11.75 11.28 9.35
N THR A 94 -11.52 10.26 8.52
CA THR A 94 -10.95 10.46 7.18
C THR A 94 -11.90 11.20 6.24
N ALA A 95 -13.22 11.18 6.51
CA ALA A 95 -14.23 11.90 5.73
C ALA A 95 -14.06 13.43 5.77
N HIS A 96 -13.32 13.94 6.78
CA HIS A 96 -12.98 15.36 6.88
C HIS A 96 -11.74 15.74 6.03
N LEU A 97 -11.01 14.76 5.51
CA LEU A 97 -9.76 14.94 4.76
C LEU A 97 -9.94 14.79 3.24
N GLY A 98 -11.18 14.66 2.80
CA GLY A 98 -11.51 14.57 1.38
C GLY A 98 -13.01 14.57 1.13
N LYS A 99 -13.38 14.68 -0.12
CA LYS A 99 -14.77 14.69 -0.60
C LYS A 99 -14.93 13.86 -1.87
N VAL A 100 -16.16 13.55 -2.21
CA VAL A 100 -16.49 12.83 -3.47
C VAL A 100 -15.88 13.56 -4.66
N GLY A 101 -15.20 12.83 -5.53
CA GLY A 101 -14.49 13.33 -6.71
C GLY A 101 -13.02 13.64 -6.47
N ASP A 102 -12.54 13.69 -5.22
CA ASP A 102 -11.12 13.84 -4.94
C ASP A 102 -10.36 12.61 -5.43
N LEU A 103 -9.12 12.81 -5.87
CA LEU A 103 -8.22 11.76 -6.32
C LEU A 103 -7.23 11.43 -5.22
N LEU A 104 -7.16 10.15 -4.86
CA LEU A 104 -6.27 9.65 -3.83
C LEU A 104 -5.10 8.86 -4.43
N VAL A 105 -3.99 8.86 -3.71
CA VAL A 105 -2.97 7.82 -3.78
C VAL A 105 -3.02 7.01 -2.49
N VAL A 106 -3.23 5.70 -2.61
CA VAL A 106 -3.31 4.78 -1.48
C VAL A 106 -2.09 3.87 -1.54
N MET A 107 -1.31 3.84 -0.48
CA MET A 107 -0.03 3.13 -0.43
C MET A 107 0.04 2.20 0.77
N THR A 108 0.67 1.05 0.58
CA THR A 108 1.12 0.17 1.66
C THR A 108 2.62 -0.03 1.58
N PHE A 109 3.22 -0.42 2.70
CA PHE A 109 4.65 -0.63 2.83
C PHE A 109 4.91 -2.00 3.45
N ALA A 110 6.09 -2.54 3.21
CA ALA A 110 6.55 -3.77 3.83
C ALA A 110 7.98 -3.59 4.36
N GLU A 111 8.27 -4.25 5.46
CA GLU A 111 9.63 -4.38 5.96
C GLU A 111 10.29 -5.57 5.27
N VAL A 112 11.41 -5.33 4.61
CA VAL A 112 12.14 -6.32 3.83
C VAL A 112 13.61 -6.31 4.21
N THR A 113 14.26 -7.45 4.07
CA THR A 113 15.70 -7.57 4.27
C THR A 113 16.48 -6.91 3.14
N ALA A 114 17.76 -6.63 3.36
CA ALA A 114 18.64 -6.10 2.31
C ALA A 114 18.71 -7.01 1.07
N GLU A 115 18.56 -8.32 1.24
CA GLU A 115 18.58 -9.27 0.12
C GLU A 115 17.29 -9.18 -0.71
N GLU A 116 16.14 -9.17 -0.04
CA GLU A 116 14.83 -8.99 -0.70
C GLU A 116 14.72 -7.65 -1.41
N ALA A 117 15.29 -6.58 -0.82
CA ALA A 117 15.27 -5.22 -1.38
C ALA A 117 15.92 -5.13 -2.76
N LYS A 118 16.94 -5.95 -3.06
CA LYS A 118 17.67 -5.91 -4.34
C LYS A 118 16.77 -6.13 -5.57
N ASN A 119 15.74 -6.97 -5.41
CA ASN A 119 14.84 -7.34 -6.50
C ASN A 119 13.39 -6.86 -6.24
N TRP A 120 13.20 -6.02 -5.23
CA TRP A 120 11.89 -5.55 -4.84
C TRP A 120 11.23 -4.71 -5.93
N LYS A 121 9.98 -5.03 -6.24
CA LYS A 121 9.17 -4.26 -7.20
C LYS A 121 7.79 -4.04 -6.60
N PRO A 122 7.37 -2.79 -6.40
CA PRO A 122 6.03 -2.50 -5.90
C PRO A 122 4.97 -2.90 -6.94
N LYS A 123 3.79 -3.27 -6.45
CA LYS A 123 2.61 -3.54 -7.28
C LYS A 123 1.79 -2.26 -7.38
N THR A 124 1.61 -1.74 -8.58
CA THR A 124 0.95 -0.45 -8.76
C THR A 124 -0.14 -0.49 -9.82
N ALA A 125 -1.23 0.25 -9.57
CA ALA A 125 -2.28 0.49 -10.54
C ALA A 125 -2.63 1.97 -10.57
N THR A 126 -2.78 2.54 -11.77
CA THR A 126 -3.29 3.89 -11.98
C THR A 126 -4.70 3.79 -12.54
N LEU A 127 -5.64 4.43 -11.87
CA LEU A 127 -7.07 4.36 -12.18
C LEU A 127 -7.55 5.63 -12.89
N ALA A 128 -8.69 5.52 -13.55
CA ALA A 128 -9.42 6.62 -14.17
C ALA A 128 -10.91 6.30 -14.27
N ASN A 129 -11.68 7.29 -14.68
CA ASN A 129 -13.12 7.15 -14.95
C ASN A 129 -13.87 6.54 -13.76
N ARG A 130 -13.83 7.21 -12.60
CA ARG A 130 -14.45 6.75 -11.35
C ARG A 130 -14.10 5.30 -11.02
N ASN A 131 -12.81 4.98 -11.09
CA ASN A 131 -12.23 3.66 -10.81
C ASN A 131 -12.66 2.53 -11.77
N GLN A 132 -13.34 2.85 -12.88
CA GLN A 132 -13.78 1.85 -13.87
C GLN A 132 -12.67 1.40 -14.81
N ARG A 133 -11.64 2.23 -15.00
CA ARG A 133 -10.60 2.00 -15.99
C ARG A 133 -9.22 1.92 -15.36
N ILE A 134 -8.42 0.95 -15.79
CA ILE A 134 -6.99 0.87 -15.48
C ILE A 134 -6.22 1.56 -16.60
N VAL A 135 -5.48 2.62 -16.25
CA VAL A 135 -4.61 3.34 -17.19
C VAL A 135 -3.23 2.69 -17.28
N ARG A 136 -2.71 2.24 -16.15
CA ARG A 136 -1.39 1.60 -16.03
C ARG A 136 -1.41 0.56 -14.92
N LEU A 137 -0.76 -0.55 -15.15
CA LEU A 137 -0.65 -1.65 -14.20
C LEU A 137 0.77 -2.20 -14.21
N GLU A 138 1.40 -2.26 -13.05
CA GLU A 138 2.77 -2.77 -12.89
C GLU A 138 2.80 -3.85 -11.81
N ASN A 139 3.43 -4.98 -12.14
CA ASN A 139 3.59 -6.13 -11.26
C ASN A 139 2.28 -6.56 -10.55
N PRO A 140 1.16 -6.76 -11.28
CA PRO A 140 -0.14 -7.00 -10.64
C PRO A 140 -0.17 -8.28 -9.82
N GLU A 141 -0.99 -8.29 -8.77
CA GLU A 141 -1.35 -9.50 -8.02
C GLU A 141 -2.57 -10.18 -8.65
N ALA A 142 -3.40 -9.42 -9.33
CA ALA A 142 -4.69 -9.85 -9.84
C ALA A 142 -4.56 -10.87 -11.00
N PRO A 143 -5.43 -11.90 -11.02
CA PRO A 143 -5.50 -12.83 -12.15
C PRO A 143 -6.08 -12.14 -13.40
N PRO A 144 -5.79 -12.64 -14.62
CA PRO A 144 -6.30 -12.07 -15.87
C PRO A 144 -7.82 -11.95 -15.93
N SER A 145 -8.56 -12.87 -15.28
CA SER A 145 -10.01 -12.84 -15.20
C SER A 145 -10.54 -11.58 -14.50
N LEU A 146 -9.88 -11.11 -13.46
CA LEU A 146 -10.24 -9.87 -12.79
C LEU A 146 -9.93 -8.65 -13.66
N LEU A 147 -8.83 -8.66 -14.39
CA LEU A 147 -8.43 -7.55 -15.25
C LEU A 147 -9.46 -7.29 -16.37
N SER A 148 -10.17 -8.32 -16.81
CA SER A 148 -11.21 -8.20 -17.83
C SER A 148 -12.46 -7.44 -17.37
N THR A 149 -12.65 -7.25 -16.06
CA THR A 149 -13.80 -6.51 -15.49
C THR A 149 -13.63 -4.99 -15.58
N PHE A 150 -12.43 -4.51 -15.90
CA PHE A 150 -12.14 -3.10 -16.05
C PHE A 150 -12.26 -2.64 -17.51
N GLN A 151 -12.70 -1.41 -17.70
CA GLN A 151 -12.72 -0.78 -19.03
C GLN A 151 -11.30 -0.61 -19.57
N LYS A 152 -11.16 -0.82 -20.88
CA LYS A 152 -9.89 -0.61 -21.60
C LYS A 152 -9.69 0.86 -21.95
#